data_976b96a1a6114d753421684a9f9fd912
#
_entry.id   976b96a1a6114d753421684a9f9fd912
#
_cell.length_a   1.000
_cell.length_b   1.000
_cell.length_c   1.000
_cell.angle_alpha   90.00
_cell.angle_beta   90.00
_cell.angle_gamma   90.00
#
_symmetry.space_group_name_H-M   'P 1'
#
loop_
_entity.id
_entity.type
_entity.pdbx_description
1 polymer ?
#
loop_
_entity_poly.entity_id
_entity_poly.type
_entity_poly.pdbx_seq_one_letter_code
_entity_poly.pdbx_strand_id
1 'polypeptide(L)'
;MRRIVVIAGAWLLAAGAVMAQHDQLKETQAMMKGNGKNAGALAAMIKGEKPYDQATVDAALKQFADTGKKLPTLFPESIKGKTFDGDYQPTDKIWSDKAGFDEHIASFAKTVSEAKITDLDTLKATLPVIGKQCGGCHETFRLKKS
;
A
#
# COMPACT_ATOMS: atom_id res chain seq x y z
N MET A 1 19.26 52.08 5.30
CA MET A 1 19.91 50.79 5.39
C MET A 1 18.97 49.81 6.10
N ARG A 2 17.98 49.25 5.40
CA ARG A 2 17.01 48.27 6.01
C ARG A 2 16.19 47.55 4.96
N ARG A 3 16.80 46.73 4.09
CA ARG A 3 16.08 45.88 3.14
C ARG A 3 16.93 44.69 2.70
N ILE A 4 17.40 43.82 3.58
CA ILE A 4 17.99 42.53 3.23
C ILE A 4 17.81 41.53 4.37
N VAL A 5 16.61 41.00 4.62
CA VAL A 5 16.44 39.82 5.53
C VAL A 5 15.21 38.96 5.20
N VAL A 6 14.57 39.05 4.04
CA VAL A 6 13.31 38.29 3.80
C VAL A 6 13.48 37.12 2.81
N ILE A 7 14.65 36.84 2.26
CA ILE A 7 14.78 35.82 1.18
C ILE A 7 15.28 34.46 1.68
N ALA A 8 15.85 34.37 2.88
CA ALA A 8 16.42 33.09 3.38
C ALA A 8 15.39 32.10 3.94
N GLY A 9 14.20 32.55 4.34
CA GLY A 9 13.17 31.68 4.97
C GLY A 9 12.37 30.81 3.99
N ALA A 10 12.20 31.25 2.73
CA ALA A 10 11.34 30.55 1.76
C ALA A 10 12.00 29.29 1.19
N TRP A 11 13.31 29.22 1.11
CA TRP A 11 14.03 28.08 0.54
C TRP A 11 14.10 26.88 1.48
N LEU A 12 14.06 27.07 2.80
CA LEU A 12 14.08 25.97 3.78
C LEU A 12 12.75 25.22 3.84
N LEU A 13 11.62 25.90 3.62
CA LEU A 13 10.30 25.28 3.61
C LEU A 13 10.07 24.42 2.37
N ALA A 14 10.62 24.79 1.21
CA ALA A 14 10.50 24.03 -0.02
C ALA A 14 11.30 22.71 0.03
N ALA A 15 12.48 22.70 0.64
CA ALA A 15 13.30 21.51 0.79
C ALA A 15 12.63 20.46 1.71
N GLY A 16 11.98 20.88 2.79
CA GLY A 16 11.27 19.98 3.71
C GLY A 16 10.07 19.28 3.05
N ALA A 17 9.33 19.97 2.19
CA ALA A 17 8.19 19.39 1.49
C ALA A 17 8.60 18.32 0.47
N VAL A 18 9.71 18.50 -0.24
CA VAL A 18 10.23 17.51 -1.20
C VAL A 18 10.69 16.24 -0.51
N MET A 19 11.35 16.35 0.63
CA MET A 19 11.81 15.18 1.40
C MET A 19 10.62 14.37 1.93
N ALA A 20 9.61 15.03 2.49
CA ALA A 20 8.40 14.35 2.99
C ALA A 20 7.63 13.60 1.87
N GLN A 21 7.56 14.14 0.67
CA GLN A 21 6.92 13.49 -0.48
C GLN A 21 7.69 12.23 -0.92
N HIS A 22 9.01 12.30 -0.98
CA HIS A 22 9.85 11.16 -1.33
C HIS A 22 9.74 10.03 -0.30
N ASP A 23 9.62 10.35 0.97
CA ASP A 23 9.44 9.36 2.04
C ASP A 23 8.09 8.65 1.94
N GLN A 24 6.99 9.35 1.62
CA GLN A 24 5.67 8.75 1.41
C GLN A 24 5.66 7.76 0.24
N LEU A 25 6.34 8.08 -0.87
CA LEU A 25 6.46 7.18 -2.02
C LEU A 25 7.21 5.91 -1.65
N LYS A 26 8.33 6.03 -0.93
CA LYS A 26 9.11 4.89 -0.44
C LYS A 26 8.32 4.04 0.56
N GLU A 27 7.59 4.68 1.47
CA GLU A 27 6.75 3.98 2.45
C GLU A 27 5.68 3.15 1.74
N THR A 28 4.98 3.72 0.76
CA THR A 28 3.97 3.00 -0.03
C THR A 28 4.56 1.79 -0.73
N GLN A 29 5.72 1.94 -1.39
CA GLN A 29 6.38 0.84 -2.08
C GLN A 29 6.87 -0.24 -1.12
N ALA A 30 7.46 0.12 0.02
CA ALA A 30 7.91 -0.82 1.03
C ALA A 30 6.74 -1.63 1.59
N MET A 31 5.62 -0.97 1.86
CA MET A 31 4.40 -1.60 2.35
C MET A 31 3.82 -2.59 1.33
N MET A 32 3.75 -2.22 0.03
CA MET A 32 3.27 -3.11 -1.03
C MET A 32 4.21 -4.29 -1.27
N LYS A 33 5.54 -4.10 -1.19
CA LYS A 33 6.52 -5.20 -1.22
C LYS A 33 6.35 -6.13 -0.02
N GLY A 34 6.10 -5.59 1.17
CA GLY A 34 5.78 -6.38 2.37
C GLY A 34 4.54 -7.23 2.19
N ASN A 35 3.46 -6.65 1.63
CA ASN A 35 2.23 -7.39 1.32
C ASN A 35 2.49 -8.54 0.33
N GLY A 36 3.23 -8.27 -0.74
CA GLY A 36 3.59 -9.31 -1.73
C GLY A 36 4.41 -10.45 -1.13
N LYS A 37 5.39 -10.14 -0.26
CA LYS A 37 6.19 -11.13 0.46
C LYS A 37 5.30 -12.00 1.37
N ASN A 38 4.41 -11.40 2.12
CA ASN A 38 3.51 -12.13 3.03
C ASN A 38 2.51 -12.98 2.25
N ALA A 39 1.88 -12.45 1.21
CA ALA A 39 1.00 -13.23 0.34
C ALA A 39 1.72 -14.42 -0.31
N GLY A 40 2.98 -14.23 -0.75
CA GLY A 40 3.83 -15.30 -1.27
C GLY A 40 4.14 -16.39 -0.24
N ALA A 41 4.41 -16.01 1.01
CA ALA A 41 4.63 -16.97 2.11
C ALA A 41 3.38 -17.81 2.40
N LEU A 42 2.19 -17.19 2.44
CA LEU A 42 0.92 -17.88 2.60
C LEU A 42 0.62 -18.79 1.41
N ALA A 43 0.89 -18.35 0.19
CA ALA A 43 0.72 -19.16 -1.01
C ALA A 43 1.65 -20.39 -1.03
N ALA A 44 2.87 -20.27 -0.51
CA ALA A 44 3.80 -21.39 -0.38
C ALA A 44 3.27 -22.49 0.57
N MET A 45 2.57 -22.11 1.64
CA MET A 45 1.89 -23.06 2.52
C MET A 45 0.74 -23.79 1.80
N ILE A 46 -0.08 -23.06 1.04
CA ILE A 46 -1.18 -23.65 0.26
C ILE A 46 -0.67 -24.67 -0.77
N LYS A 47 0.48 -24.40 -1.40
CA LYS A 47 1.12 -25.27 -2.37
C LYS A 47 1.85 -26.46 -1.75
N GLY A 48 1.99 -26.51 -0.43
CA GLY A 48 2.76 -27.54 0.26
C GLY A 48 4.28 -27.36 0.17
N GLU A 49 4.76 -26.22 -0.31
CA GLU A 49 6.19 -25.85 -0.37
C GLU A 49 6.74 -25.52 1.03
N LYS A 50 5.86 -25.17 1.95
CA LYS A 50 6.14 -24.91 3.37
C LYS A 50 5.04 -25.50 4.23
N PRO A 51 5.35 -25.97 5.46
CA PRO A 51 4.33 -26.37 6.41
C PRO A 51 3.45 -25.16 6.80
N TYR A 52 2.23 -25.42 7.22
CA TYR A 52 1.37 -24.39 7.82
C TYR A 52 2.00 -23.88 9.12
N ASP A 53 2.02 -22.55 9.26
CA ASP A 53 2.56 -21.87 10.45
C ASP A 53 1.65 -20.68 10.82
N GLN A 54 0.97 -20.81 11.95
CA GLN A 54 0.02 -19.80 12.43
C GLN A 54 0.70 -18.43 12.66
N ALA A 55 1.92 -18.41 13.19
CA ALA A 55 2.63 -17.16 13.46
C ALA A 55 2.89 -16.37 12.17
N THR A 56 3.23 -17.06 11.08
CA THR A 56 3.38 -16.44 9.75
C THR A 56 2.04 -15.91 9.22
N VAL A 57 0.95 -16.65 9.43
CA VAL A 57 -0.41 -16.20 9.05
C VAL A 57 -0.78 -14.93 9.82
N ASP A 58 -0.61 -14.92 11.13
CA ASP A 58 -0.94 -13.76 11.98
C ASP A 58 -0.11 -12.53 11.62
N ALA A 59 1.18 -12.70 11.35
CA ALA A 59 2.05 -11.64 10.89
C ALA A 59 1.61 -11.06 9.53
N ALA A 60 1.18 -11.92 8.61
CA ALA A 60 0.67 -11.51 7.30
C ALA A 60 -0.65 -10.72 7.42
N LEU A 61 -1.61 -11.22 8.21
CA LEU A 61 -2.88 -10.54 8.45
C LEU A 61 -2.66 -9.19 9.14
N LYS A 62 -1.74 -9.12 10.11
CA LYS A 62 -1.35 -7.85 10.74
C LYS A 62 -0.80 -6.86 9.72
N GLN A 63 0.11 -7.27 8.85
CA GLN A 63 0.67 -6.42 7.79
C GLN A 63 -0.43 -5.93 6.83
N PHE A 64 -1.37 -6.78 6.43
CA PHE A 64 -2.49 -6.40 5.58
C PHE A 64 -3.42 -5.40 6.29
N ALA A 65 -3.71 -5.61 7.57
CA ALA A 65 -4.51 -4.68 8.36
C ALA A 65 -3.83 -3.30 8.52
N ASP A 66 -2.52 -3.28 8.79
CA ASP A 66 -1.73 -2.05 8.87
C ASP A 66 -1.72 -1.32 7.51
N THR A 67 -1.68 -2.06 6.39
CA THR A 67 -1.83 -1.50 5.04
C THR A 67 -3.18 -0.82 4.86
N GLY A 68 -4.28 -1.49 5.20
CA GLY A 68 -5.63 -0.92 5.08
C GLY A 68 -5.80 0.39 5.87
N LYS A 69 -5.15 0.50 7.02
CA LYS A 69 -5.18 1.70 7.86
C LYS A 69 -4.34 2.86 7.29
N LYS A 70 -3.15 2.57 6.75
CA LYS A 70 -2.21 3.60 6.30
C LYS A 70 -2.49 4.09 4.88
N LEU A 71 -2.97 3.22 3.99
CA LEU A 71 -3.11 3.49 2.57
C LEU A 71 -3.89 4.78 2.24
N PRO A 72 -4.97 5.15 2.97
CA PRO A 72 -5.70 6.40 2.70
C PRO A 72 -4.85 7.66 2.84
N THR A 73 -3.76 7.63 3.61
CA THR A 73 -2.91 8.79 3.90
C THR A 73 -1.69 8.90 3.01
N LEU A 74 -1.43 7.89 2.17
CA LEU A 74 -0.18 7.79 1.40
C LEU A 74 -0.24 8.42 0.01
N PHE A 75 -1.40 8.95 -0.40
CA PHE A 75 -1.60 9.58 -1.71
C PHE A 75 -2.17 11.00 -1.59
N PRO A 76 -1.49 11.94 -0.90
CA PRO A 76 -1.90 13.34 -0.89
C PRO A 76 -1.78 13.96 -2.28
N GLU A 77 -2.54 15.04 -2.56
CA GLU A 77 -2.47 15.76 -3.83
C GLU A 77 -1.04 16.21 -4.20
N SER A 78 -0.19 16.44 -3.21
CA SER A 78 1.19 16.89 -3.41
C SER A 78 2.09 15.88 -4.15
N ILE A 79 1.70 14.60 -4.21
CA ILE A 79 2.44 13.57 -4.96
C ILE A 79 1.80 13.20 -6.30
N LYS A 80 0.66 13.81 -6.65
CA LYS A 80 0.01 13.63 -7.95
C LYS A 80 0.95 14.00 -9.09
N GLY A 81 1.03 13.13 -10.09
CA GLY A 81 1.93 13.31 -11.24
C GLY A 81 3.42 13.15 -10.93
N LYS A 82 3.80 12.76 -9.70
CA LYS A 82 5.19 12.42 -9.39
C LYS A 82 5.56 11.04 -9.89
N THR A 83 6.81 10.89 -10.29
CA THR A 83 7.34 9.59 -10.73
C THR A 83 7.75 8.77 -9.53
N PHE A 84 7.34 7.51 -9.52
CA PHE A 84 7.77 6.51 -8.55
C PHE A 84 8.93 5.70 -9.14
N ASP A 85 9.86 5.28 -8.30
CA ASP A 85 10.88 4.32 -8.70
C ASP A 85 10.26 2.92 -8.88
N GLY A 86 10.89 2.07 -9.71
CA GLY A 86 10.43 0.69 -9.96
C GLY A 86 9.41 0.57 -11.09
N ASP A 87 8.85 -0.65 -11.25
CA ASP A 87 8.06 -1.07 -12.40
C ASP A 87 6.61 -0.58 -12.39
N TYR A 88 6.13 -0.06 -11.27
CA TYR A 88 4.75 0.34 -11.08
C TYR A 88 4.63 1.76 -10.56
N GLN A 89 3.54 2.42 -10.94
CA GLN A 89 3.18 3.75 -10.46
C GLN A 89 1.67 3.86 -10.24
N PRO A 90 1.19 4.82 -9.42
CA PRO A 90 -0.22 5.10 -9.29
C PRO A 90 -0.79 5.67 -10.60
N THR A 91 -2.06 5.39 -10.88
CA THR A 91 -2.80 6.09 -11.92
C THR A 91 -3.37 7.40 -11.36
N ASP A 92 -3.69 8.35 -12.24
CA ASP A 92 -4.37 9.60 -11.85
C ASP A 92 -5.76 9.35 -11.26
N LYS A 93 -6.33 8.16 -11.46
CA LYS A 93 -7.61 7.76 -10.88
C LYS A 93 -7.64 7.78 -9.35
N ILE A 94 -6.48 7.61 -8.69
CA ILE A 94 -6.40 7.75 -7.22
C ILE A 94 -6.98 9.09 -6.74
N TRP A 95 -6.80 10.15 -7.52
CA TRP A 95 -7.27 11.50 -7.18
C TRP A 95 -8.56 11.88 -7.91
N SER A 96 -8.73 11.46 -9.17
CA SER A 96 -9.93 11.80 -9.95
C SER A 96 -11.15 10.94 -9.60
N ASP A 97 -10.94 9.74 -9.05
CA ASP A 97 -11.96 8.84 -8.52
C ASP A 97 -11.64 8.45 -7.06
N LYS A 98 -11.51 9.49 -6.21
CA LYS A 98 -11.16 9.31 -4.80
C LYS A 98 -12.16 8.41 -4.06
N ALA A 99 -13.45 8.53 -4.38
CA ALA A 99 -14.50 7.72 -3.76
C ALA A 99 -14.31 6.23 -4.07
N GLY A 100 -14.08 5.87 -5.34
CA GLY A 100 -13.80 4.49 -5.75
C GLY A 100 -12.50 3.96 -5.13
N PHE A 101 -11.46 4.79 -5.04
CA PHE A 101 -10.22 4.41 -4.36
C PHE A 101 -10.43 4.09 -2.88
N ASP A 102 -11.16 4.94 -2.16
CA ASP A 102 -11.48 4.74 -0.74
C ASP A 102 -12.36 3.52 -0.51
N GLU A 103 -13.31 3.24 -1.42
CA GLU A 103 -14.16 2.04 -1.37
C GLU A 103 -13.34 0.76 -1.51
N HIS A 104 -12.38 0.71 -2.43
CA HIS A 104 -11.46 -0.43 -2.54
C HIS A 104 -10.64 -0.65 -1.27
N ILE A 105 -10.15 0.43 -0.65
CA ILE A 105 -9.40 0.33 0.62
C ILE A 105 -10.31 -0.18 1.74
N ALA A 106 -11.52 0.36 1.86
CA ALA A 106 -12.48 -0.06 2.88
C ALA A 106 -12.87 -1.52 2.71
N SER A 107 -13.12 -1.98 1.48
CA SER A 107 -13.43 -3.37 1.15
C SER A 107 -12.27 -4.31 1.51
N PHE A 108 -11.04 -3.93 1.18
CA PHE A 108 -9.84 -4.68 1.57
C PHE A 108 -9.70 -4.76 3.09
N ALA A 109 -9.80 -3.62 3.79
CA ALA A 109 -9.68 -3.57 5.25
C ALA A 109 -10.75 -4.42 5.94
N LYS A 110 -11.99 -4.38 5.45
CA LYS A 110 -13.09 -5.23 5.92
C LYS A 110 -12.78 -6.71 5.72
N THR A 111 -12.40 -7.10 4.50
CA THR A 111 -12.06 -8.49 4.17
C THR A 111 -10.95 -9.03 5.08
N VAL A 112 -9.91 -8.24 5.35
CA VAL A 112 -8.82 -8.62 6.24
C VAL A 112 -9.28 -8.72 7.69
N SER A 113 -10.12 -7.81 8.17
CA SER A 113 -10.62 -7.81 9.56
C SER A 113 -11.55 -8.97 9.85
N GLU A 114 -12.26 -9.48 8.86
CA GLU A 114 -13.17 -10.62 8.95
C GLU A 114 -12.46 -11.97 8.73
N ALA A 115 -11.20 -11.96 8.27
CA ALA A 115 -10.42 -13.14 7.99
C ALA A 115 -10.15 -13.95 9.27
N LYS A 116 -10.63 -15.20 9.30
CA LYS A 116 -10.37 -16.16 10.36
C LYS A 116 -9.63 -17.35 9.78
N ILE A 117 -8.32 -17.37 9.98
CA ILE A 117 -7.42 -18.39 9.45
C ILE A 117 -6.78 -19.11 10.64
N THR A 118 -7.18 -20.33 10.88
CA THR A 118 -6.73 -21.14 12.03
C THR A 118 -6.06 -22.45 11.60
N ASP A 119 -6.09 -22.77 10.31
CA ASP A 119 -5.53 -23.98 9.71
C ASP A 119 -5.32 -23.79 8.20
N LEU A 120 -4.77 -24.80 7.55
CA LEU A 120 -4.48 -24.78 6.11
C LEU A 120 -5.74 -24.68 5.24
N ASP A 121 -6.85 -25.27 5.67
CA ASP A 121 -8.08 -25.28 4.88
C ASP A 121 -8.76 -23.92 4.89
N THR A 122 -8.82 -23.27 6.07
CA THR A 122 -9.27 -21.88 6.18
C THR A 122 -8.34 -20.92 5.46
N LEU A 123 -7.02 -21.18 5.42
CA LEU A 123 -6.08 -20.41 4.63
C LEU A 123 -6.36 -20.53 3.13
N LYS A 124 -6.57 -21.76 2.62
CA LYS A 124 -6.95 -22.02 1.22
C LYS A 124 -8.24 -21.32 0.82
N ALA A 125 -9.22 -21.24 1.70
CA ALA A 125 -10.48 -20.57 1.45
C ALA A 125 -10.36 -19.04 1.47
N THR A 126 -9.55 -18.49 2.36
CA THR A 126 -9.52 -17.05 2.67
C THR A 126 -8.52 -16.28 1.80
N LEU A 127 -7.32 -16.83 1.54
CA LEU A 127 -6.28 -16.11 0.81
C LEU A 127 -6.73 -15.65 -0.59
N PRO A 128 -7.47 -16.45 -1.39
CA PRO A 128 -7.98 -15.99 -2.69
C PRO A 128 -8.94 -14.80 -2.58
N VAL A 129 -9.73 -14.72 -1.51
CA VAL A 129 -10.66 -13.60 -1.27
C VAL A 129 -9.88 -12.32 -1.00
N ILE A 130 -8.85 -12.38 -0.15
CA ILE A 130 -7.94 -11.25 0.09
C ILE A 130 -7.22 -10.87 -1.22
N GLY A 131 -6.72 -11.85 -1.97
CA GLY A 131 -6.04 -11.64 -3.25
C GLY A 131 -6.90 -10.91 -4.29
N LYS A 132 -8.21 -11.22 -4.33
CA LYS A 132 -9.16 -10.53 -5.20
C LYS A 132 -9.27 -9.03 -4.88
N GLN A 133 -9.25 -8.66 -3.60
CA GLN A 133 -9.24 -7.24 -3.20
C GLN A 133 -7.96 -6.53 -3.66
N CYS A 134 -6.82 -7.19 -3.53
CA CYS A 134 -5.54 -6.65 -4.04
C CYS A 134 -5.59 -6.44 -5.56
N GLY A 135 -6.05 -7.45 -6.31
CA GLY A 135 -6.14 -7.42 -7.77
C GLY A 135 -7.08 -6.32 -8.27
N GLY A 136 -8.29 -6.24 -7.74
CA GLY A 136 -9.30 -5.26 -8.18
C GLY A 136 -8.84 -3.81 -7.99
N CYS A 137 -8.20 -3.49 -6.85
CA CYS A 137 -7.60 -2.18 -6.64
C CYS A 137 -6.46 -1.90 -7.65
N HIS A 138 -5.57 -2.89 -7.85
CA HIS A 138 -4.42 -2.76 -8.74
C HIS A 138 -4.80 -2.61 -10.22
N GLU A 139 -5.89 -3.21 -10.68
CA GLU A 139 -6.39 -3.04 -12.06
C GLU A 139 -6.74 -1.58 -12.37
N THR A 140 -7.29 -0.85 -11.39
CA THR A 140 -7.80 0.51 -11.60
C THR A 140 -6.77 1.58 -11.23
N PHE A 141 -6.08 1.39 -10.11
CA PHE A 141 -5.29 2.44 -9.46
C PHE A 141 -3.78 2.26 -9.57
N ARG A 142 -3.31 1.19 -10.23
CA ARG A 142 -1.89 0.92 -10.47
C ARG A 142 -1.61 0.74 -11.97
N LEU A 143 -0.53 1.34 -12.44
CA LEU A 143 -0.04 1.20 -13.80
C LEU A 143 1.34 0.54 -13.80
N LYS A 144 1.56 -0.45 -14.69
CA LYS A 144 2.89 -0.97 -15.00
C LYS A 144 3.57 -0.02 -15.98
N LYS A 145 4.79 0.38 -15.69
CA LYS A 145 5.59 1.17 -16.64
C LYS A 145 5.94 0.30 -17.85
N SER A 146 5.85 0.89 -19.03
CA SER A 146 6.31 0.30 -20.30
C SER A 146 7.82 0.35 -20.41
#